data_6f48c154b93afe5cc8e07d3465b8bb1d
#
_entry.id   6f48c154b93afe5cc8e07d3465b8bb1d
#
_cell.length_a   1.000
_cell.length_b   1.000
_cell.length_c   1.000
_cell.angle_alpha   90.00
_cell.angle_beta   90.00
_cell.angle_gamma   90.00
#
_symmetry.space_group_name_H-M   'P 1'
#
loop_
_entity.id
_entity.type
_entity.pdbx_description
1 polymer ?
#
loop_
_entity_poly.entity_id
_entity_poly.type
_entity_poly.pdbx_seq_one_letter_code
_entity_poly.pdbx_strand_id
1 'polypeptide(L)'
;MNKLISISEASKILNLIDTKTKKPLNHILRYWEKEFKQIRPKKINNRRYYSIEQIEIIKMIKFLLKNKGMTILGVKQLMNININKLDDRNIHSLKAEAHRMILSAKSKEILKKKK
;
A
#
# COMPACT_ATOMS: atom_id res chain seq x y z
N MET A 1 14.92 -10.08 12.36
CA MET A 1 15.71 -9.11 11.60
C MET A 1 14.88 -8.46 10.51
N ASN A 2 14.91 -7.16 10.50
CA ASN A 2 14.10 -6.40 9.55
C ASN A 2 14.81 -6.34 8.20
N LYS A 3 14.32 -7.09 7.25
CA LYS A 3 14.81 -7.02 5.89
C LYS A 3 14.33 -5.73 5.25
N LEU A 4 15.24 -4.97 4.69
CA LEU A 4 14.91 -3.75 3.94
C LEU A 4 14.84 -4.07 2.45
N ILE A 5 13.83 -3.52 1.80
CA ILE A 5 13.54 -3.78 0.38
C ILE A 5 13.76 -2.48 -0.39
N SER A 6 14.57 -2.54 -1.45
CA SER A 6 14.83 -1.36 -2.28
C SER A 6 13.56 -0.91 -2.99
N ILE A 7 13.53 0.37 -3.43
CA ILE A 7 12.37 0.91 -4.13
C ILE A 7 12.06 0.11 -5.41
N SER A 8 13.06 -0.33 -6.13
CA SER A 8 12.85 -1.12 -7.36
C SER A 8 12.24 -2.48 -7.05
N GLU A 9 12.73 -3.16 -6.01
CA GLU A 9 12.14 -4.43 -5.55
C GLU A 9 10.72 -4.22 -5.03
N ALA A 10 10.51 -3.14 -4.27
CA ALA A 10 9.19 -2.80 -3.75
C ALA A 10 8.19 -2.61 -4.90
N SER A 11 8.58 -1.88 -5.94
CA SER A 11 7.73 -1.68 -7.12
C SER A 11 7.37 -3.01 -7.78
N LYS A 12 8.33 -3.92 -7.87
CA LYS A 12 8.08 -5.25 -8.44
C LYS A 12 7.12 -6.07 -7.58
N ILE A 13 7.34 -6.08 -6.27
CA ILE A 13 6.47 -6.80 -5.32
C ILE A 13 5.04 -6.25 -5.39
N LEU A 14 4.90 -4.93 -5.54
CA LEU A 14 3.62 -4.25 -5.59
C LEU A 14 2.99 -4.28 -6.99
N ASN A 15 3.65 -4.92 -7.94
CA ASN A 15 3.23 -4.98 -9.34
C ASN A 15 3.08 -3.59 -9.97
N LEU A 16 3.95 -2.67 -9.58
CA LEU A 16 4.06 -1.34 -10.17
C LEU A 16 5.15 -1.36 -11.21
N ILE A 17 4.85 -1.96 -12.35
CA ILE A 17 5.80 -2.21 -13.44
C ILE A 17 5.17 -1.75 -14.75
N ASP A 18 5.96 -1.08 -15.59
CA ASP A 18 5.53 -0.71 -16.92
C ASP A 18 5.31 -1.97 -17.74
N THR A 19 4.15 -2.08 -18.37
CA THR A 19 3.78 -3.27 -19.15
C THR A 19 4.62 -3.44 -20.41
N LYS A 20 5.12 -2.35 -20.97
CA LYS A 20 5.93 -2.37 -22.19
C LYS A 20 7.42 -2.59 -21.93
N THR A 21 8.00 -1.81 -21.01
CA THR A 21 9.45 -1.82 -20.77
C THR A 21 9.86 -2.75 -19.66
N LYS A 22 8.89 -3.22 -18.83
CA LYS A 22 9.13 -4.05 -17.64
C LYS A 22 9.96 -3.33 -16.57
N LYS A 23 10.08 -2.01 -16.66
CA LYS A 23 10.81 -1.22 -15.68
C LYS A 23 9.94 -0.90 -14.47
N PRO A 24 10.52 -0.87 -13.25
CA PRO A 24 9.75 -0.50 -12.06
C PRO A 24 9.28 0.95 -12.14
N LEU A 25 8.03 1.17 -11.72
CA LEU A 25 7.42 2.51 -11.70
C LEU A 25 7.70 3.19 -10.36
N ASN A 26 8.97 3.45 -10.08
CA ASN A 26 9.39 4.03 -8.80
C ASN A 26 8.80 5.40 -8.52
N HIS A 27 8.50 6.16 -9.58
CA HIS A 27 7.89 7.49 -9.44
C HIS A 27 6.52 7.45 -8.77
N ILE A 28 5.78 6.35 -8.94
CA ILE A 28 4.49 6.19 -8.28
C ILE A 28 4.67 6.07 -6.77
N LEU A 29 5.65 5.28 -6.32
CA LEU A 29 5.94 5.15 -4.90
C LEU A 29 6.41 6.48 -4.30
N ARG A 30 7.23 7.22 -5.03
CA ARG A 30 7.68 8.55 -4.58
C ARG A 30 6.52 9.54 -4.48
N TYR A 31 5.60 9.49 -5.43
CA TYR A 31 4.40 10.32 -5.41
C TYR A 31 3.51 9.98 -4.21
N TRP A 32 3.27 8.69 -3.97
CA TRP A 32 2.46 8.25 -2.83
C TRP A 32 3.13 8.60 -1.49
N GLU A 33 4.45 8.56 -1.42
CA GLU A 33 5.18 8.99 -0.23
C GLU A 33 4.86 10.44 0.14
N LYS A 34 4.76 11.31 -0.87
CA LYS A 34 4.39 12.71 -0.66
C LYS A 34 2.94 12.86 -0.20
N GLU A 35 2.06 12.03 -0.72
CA GLU A 35 0.63 12.13 -0.46
C GLU A 35 0.22 11.44 0.85
N PHE A 36 0.89 10.38 1.23
CA PHE A 36 0.52 9.58 2.41
C PHE A 36 1.62 9.63 3.46
N LYS A 37 1.30 10.20 4.62
CA LYS A 37 2.23 10.30 5.75
C LYS A 37 2.63 8.92 6.30
N GLN A 38 1.82 7.91 6.04
CA GLN A 38 2.05 6.54 6.50
C GLN A 38 3.19 5.87 5.75
N ILE A 39 3.50 6.33 4.56
CA ILE A 39 4.60 5.79 3.77
C ILE A 39 5.86 6.51 4.18
N ARG A 40 6.72 5.82 4.95
CA ARG A 40 7.96 6.38 5.49
C ARG A 40 9.12 5.44 5.18
N PRO A 41 9.69 5.51 3.97
CA PRO A 41 10.84 4.69 3.66
C PRO A 41 12.05 5.17 4.46
N LYS A 42 12.97 4.26 4.71
CA LYS A 42 14.26 4.59 5.28
C LYS A 42 15.19 5.00 4.17
N LYS A 43 15.82 6.17 4.30
CA LYS A 43 16.76 6.66 3.30
C LYS A 43 18.19 6.36 3.75
N ILE A 44 18.91 5.61 2.93
CA ILE A 44 20.30 5.26 3.16
C ILE A 44 21.06 5.61 1.88
N ASN A 45 22.08 6.49 1.98
CA ASN A 45 22.86 6.96 0.84
C ASN A 45 21.99 7.46 -0.31
N ASN A 46 20.99 8.27 0.03
CA ASN A 46 20.00 8.86 -0.91
C ASN A 46 19.12 7.83 -1.62
N ARG A 47 19.06 6.58 -1.14
CA ARG A 47 18.19 5.54 -1.68
C ARG A 47 17.11 5.19 -0.68
N ARG A 48 15.92 4.90 -1.19
CA ARG A 48 14.77 4.55 -0.39
C ARG A 48 14.69 3.04 -0.18
N TYR A 49 14.47 2.64 1.08
CA TYR A 49 14.29 1.24 1.46
C TYR A 49 13.01 1.12 2.28
N TYR A 50 12.30 0.03 2.06
CA TYR A 50 11.00 -0.22 2.69
C TYR A 50 11.07 -1.48 3.55
N SER A 51 10.47 -1.41 4.75
CA SER A 51 10.28 -2.60 5.58
C SER A 51 9.09 -3.41 5.05
N ILE A 52 8.92 -4.64 5.54
CA ILE A 52 7.77 -5.47 5.18
C ILE A 52 6.47 -4.78 5.60
N GLU A 53 6.45 -4.16 6.78
CA GLU A 53 5.27 -3.41 7.26
C GLU A 53 4.93 -2.25 6.33
N GLN A 54 5.94 -1.55 5.83
CA GLN A 54 5.73 -0.49 4.85
C GLN A 54 5.14 -1.02 3.55
N ILE A 55 5.64 -2.15 3.08
CA ILE A 55 5.11 -2.79 1.87
C ILE A 55 3.63 -3.15 2.05
N GLU A 56 3.25 -3.65 3.20
CA GLU A 56 1.85 -3.99 3.49
C GLU A 56 0.96 -2.75 3.49
N ILE A 57 1.43 -1.64 4.08
CA ILE A 57 0.70 -0.37 4.05
C ILE A 57 0.49 0.11 2.61
N ILE A 58 1.54 0.03 1.80
CA ILE A 58 1.46 0.45 0.39
C ILE A 58 0.54 -0.47 -0.41
N LYS A 59 0.55 -1.77 -0.13
CA LYS A 59 -0.38 -2.72 -0.75
C LYS A 59 -1.83 -2.32 -0.48
N MET A 60 -2.13 -1.93 0.75
CA MET A 60 -3.46 -1.47 1.13
C MET A 60 -3.83 -0.20 0.36
N ILE A 61 -2.93 0.78 0.31
CA ILE A 61 -3.16 2.02 -0.42
C ILE A 61 -3.42 1.73 -1.90
N LYS A 62 -2.60 0.89 -2.52
CA LYS A 62 -2.77 0.50 -3.91
C LYS A 62 -4.12 -0.18 -4.14
N PHE A 63 -4.50 -1.07 -3.24
CA PHE A 63 -5.78 -1.76 -3.32
C PHE A 63 -6.95 -0.78 -3.29
N LEU A 64 -6.92 0.17 -2.36
CA LEU A 64 -7.99 1.16 -2.23
C LEU A 64 -8.08 2.06 -3.46
N LEU A 65 -6.93 2.47 -4.00
CA LEU A 65 -6.89 3.35 -5.17
C LEU A 65 -7.27 2.62 -6.45
N LYS A 66 -6.73 1.42 -6.67
CA LYS A 66 -6.86 0.70 -7.95
C LYS A 66 -8.07 -0.22 -8.01
N ASN A 67 -8.30 -0.99 -6.94
CA ASN A 67 -9.37 -1.99 -6.94
C ASN A 67 -10.70 -1.42 -6.45
N LYS A 68 -10.67 -0.52 -5.46
CA LYS A 68 -11.87 0.12 -4.96
C LYS A 68 -12.20 1.43 -5.67
N GLY A 69 -11.27 1.94 -6.48
CA GLY A 69 -11.49 3.18 -7.22
C GLY A 69 -11.60 4.43 -6.34
N MET A 70 -11.05 4.40 -5.13
CA MET A 70 -11.07 5.55 -4.24
C MET A 70 -10.14 6.65 -4.74
N THR A 71 -10.45 7.89 -4.41
CA THR A 71 -9.56 9.01 -4.67
C THR A 71 -8.43 9.04 -3.63
N ILE A 72 -7.34 9.73 -3.98
CA ILE A 72 -6.23 9.93 -3.04
C ILE A 72 -6.73 10.60 -1.76
N LEU A 73 -7.58 11.63 -1.90
CA LEU A 73 -8.15 12.31 -0.74
C LEU A 73 -8.98 11.36 0.12
N GLY A 74 -9.79 10.52 -0.50
CA GLY A 74 -10.61 9.54 0.22
C GLY A 74 -9.76 8.55 1.00
N VAL A 75 -8.69 8.04 0.40
CA VAL A 75 -7.78 7.12 1.07
C VAL A 75 -7.05 7.82 2.22
N LYS A 76 -6.61 9.07 2.01
CA LYS A 76 -5.98 9.87 3.07
C LYS A 76 -6.91 10.02 4.26
N GLN A 77 -8.16 10.35 4.02
CA GLN A 77 -9.15 10.54 5.09
C GLN A 77 -9.37 9.23 5.85
N LEU A 78 -9.51 8.13 5.14
CA LEU A 78 -9.70 6.83 5.76
C LEU A 78 -8.51 6.45 6.66
N MET A 79 -7.30 6.67 6.18
CA MET A 79 -6.09 6.34 6.94
C MET A 79 -5.87 7.30 8.11
N ASN A 80 -6.20 8.58 7.94
CA ASN A 80 -6.05 9.57 9.01
C ASN A 80 -7.03 9.34 10.16
N ILE A 81 -8.24 8.90 9.86
CA ILE A 81 -9.20 8.53 10.91
C ILE A 81 -8.62 7.44 11.80
N ASN A 82 -7.98 6.46 11.21
CA ASN A 82 -7.34 5.39 11.96
C ASN A 82 -6.12 5.86 12.74
N ILE A 83 -5.35 6.81 12.18
CA ILE A 83 -4.16 7.36 12.84
C ILE A 83 -4.51 8.22 14.03
N ASN A 84 -5.59 9.01 13.95
CA ASN A 84 -6.00 9.89 15.05
C ASN A 84 -6.42 9.13 16.30
N LYS A 85 -6.68 7.84 16.17
CA LYS A 85 -6.96 6.95 17.31
C LYS A 85 -5.71 6.22 17.77
N LEU A 86 -4.54 6.65 17.35
CA LEU A 86 -3.33 5.85 17.39
C LEU A 86 -2.59 5.79 18.70
N ASP A 87 -2.66 4.66 19.23
CA ASP A 87 -1.55 3.93 19.82
C ASP A 87 -1.19 2.74 18.90
N ASP A 88 -0.20 1.96 19.29
CA ASP A 88 0.30 0.79 18.55
C ASP A 88 -0.79 -0.22 18.17
N ARG A 89 -1.90 -0.23 18.91
CA ARG A 89 -3.04 -1.10 18.63
C ARG A 89 -3.72 -0.77 17.30
N ASN A 90 -3.65 0.48 16.86
CA ASN A 90 -4.38 0.93 15.69
C ASN A 90 -3.72 0.52 14.38
N ILE A 91 -2.41 0.25 14.39
CA ILE A 91 -1.73 -0.33 13.24
C ILE A 91 -2.29 -1.73 12.96
N HIS A 92 -2.52 -2.52 14.01
CA HIS A 92 -3.15 -3.84 13.88
C HIS A 92 -4.59 -3.73 13.40
N SER A 93 -5.34 -2.74 13.88
CA SER A 93 -6.71 -2.49 13.44
C SER A 93 -6.76 -2.13 11.95
N LEU A 94 -5.82 -1.28 11.49
CA LEU A 94 -5.70 -0.93 10.08
C LEU A 94 -5.42 -2.15 9.23
N LYS A 95 -4.50 -3.02 9.66
CA LYS A 95 -4.19 -4.25 8.96
C LYS A 95 -5.39 -5.19 8.92
N ALA A 96 -6.12 -5.30 10.02
CA ALA A 96 -7.32 -6.14 10.10
C ALA A 96 -8.41 -5.62 9.18
N GLU A 97 -8.64 -4.30 9.13
CA GLU A 97 -9.61 -3.70 8.23
C GLU A 97 -9.23 -3.90 6.77
N ALA A 98 -7.96 -3.68 6.44
CA ALA A 98 -7.45 -3.91 5.08
C ALA A 98 -7.63 -5.37 4.68
N HIS A 99 -7.32 -6.28 5.58
CA HIS A 99 -7.48 -7.72 5.33
C HIS A 99 -8.96 -8.07 5.12
N ARG A 100 -9.85 -7.53 5.94
CA ARG A 100 -11.29 -7.74 5.78
C ARG A 100 -11.79 -7.19 4.44
N MET A 101 -11.32 -6.03 4.04
CA MET A 101 -11.67 -5.44 2.74
C MET A 101 -11.20 -6.31 1.59
N ILE A 102 -9.99 -6.84 1.68
CA ILE A 102 -9.43 -7.74 0.66
C ILE A 102 -10.26 -9.02 0.58
N LEU A 103 -10.59 -9.63 1.71
CA LEU A 103 -11.42 -10.83 1.76
C LEU A 103 -12.81 -10.56 1.21
N SER A 104 -13.41 -9.43 1.55
CA SER A 104 -14.72 -9.04 1.03
C SER A 104 -14.70 -8.88 -0.49
N ALA A 105 -13.65 -8.22 -1.03
CA ALA A 105 -13.48 -8.07 -2.46
C ALA A 105 -13.29 -9.42 -3.16
N LYS A 106 -12.49 -10.30 -2.58
CA LYS A 106 -12.29 -11.65 -3.12
C LYS A 106 -13.58 -12.46 -3.11
N SER A 107 -14.36 -12.37 -2.03
CA SER A 107 -15.65 -13.03 -1.95
C SER A 107 -16.60 -12.54 -3.03
N LYS A 108 -16.63 -11.24 -3.28
CA LYS A 108 -17.45 -10.65 -4.34
C LYS A 108 -17.00 -11.13 -5.72
N GLU A 109 -15.71 -11.21 -5.96
CA GLU A 109 -15.16 -11.72 -7.22
C GLU A 109 -15.53 -13.17 -7.44
N ILE A 110 -15.42 -14.01 -6.41
CA ILE A 110 -15.80 -15.42 -6.48
C ILE A 110 -17.28 -15.56 -6.81
N LEU A 111 -18.14 -14.76 -6.18
CA LEU A 111 -19.58 -14.77 -6.46
C LEU A 111 -19.89 -14.35 -7.89
N LYS A 112 -19.18 -13.35 -8.42
CA LYS A 112 -19.34 -12.92 -9.81
C LYS A 112 -18.90 -14.00 -10.80
N LYS A 113 -17.85 -14.73 -10.49
CA LYS A 113 -17.32 -15.79 -11.36
C LYS A 113 -18.21 -17.02 -11.41
N LYS A 114 -19.07 -17.24 -10.42
CA LYS A 114 -20.00 -18.36 -10.40
C LYS A 114 -21.26 -18.17 -11.23
N LYS A 115 -21.41 -17.00 -11.77
CA LYS A 115 -22.49 -16.76 -12.74
C LYS A 115 -22.00 -17.05 -14.14
#